data_dcd765fd9545243393965fd535c8a328
#
_entry.id   dcd765fd9545243393965fd535c8a328
#
_cell.length_a   1.000
_cell.length_b   1.000
_cell.length_c   1.000
_cell.angle_alpha   90.00
_cell.angle_beta   90.00
_cell.angle_gamma   90.00
#
_symmetry.space_group_name_H-M   'P 1'
#
loop_
_entity.id
_entity.type
_entity.pdbx_description
1 polymer ?
#
loop_
_entity_poly.entity_id
_entity_poly.type
_entity_poly.pdbx_seq_one_letter_code
_entity_poly.pdbx_strand_id
1 'polypeptide(L)'
;KERLPIALVFTKNGKSYYIDSTGIIIPDLKVFKAPILVINGNINLPKKGKTKDKKTWGEITAISKEIYNTELFKLQFEQCYVDKFNRYVLIPKVGKHTIVLNNTSKIGQKFENLRVFYKKGLPKLGWNKYKEIDISYENQIVARR
;
A
#
# COMPACT_ATOMS: atom_id res chain seq x y z
N LYS A 1 -11.11 1.08 -24.46
CA LYS A 1 -9.88 1.43 -23.78
C LYS A 1 -9.68 0.49 -22.61
N GLU A 2 -8.59 -0.24 -22.63
CA GLU A 2 -8.31 -1.19 -21.58
C GLU A 2 -8.00 -0.50 -20.25
N ARG A 3 -8.50 -1.10 -19.16
CA ARG A 3 -8.17 -0.67 -17.81
C ARG A 3 -7.14 -1.64 -17.25
N LEU A 4 -5.95 -1.15 -16.97
CA LEU A 4 -4.89 -1.98 -16.41
C LEU A 4 -5.00 -2.01 -14.89
N PRO A 5 -5.13 -3.19 -14.29
CA PRO A 5 -5.13 -3.30 -12.84
C PRO A 5 -3.78 -2.88 -12.25
N ILE A 6 -3.82 -2.20 -11.12
CA ILE A 6 -2.61 -1.83 -10.38
C ILE A 6 -2.52 -2.54 -9.04
N ALA A 7 -3.61 -3.15 -8.58
CA ALA A 7 -3.60 -3.93 -7.34
C ALA A 7 -4.72 -4.95 -7.34
N LEU A 8 -4.52 -6.01 -6.57
CA LEU A 8 -5.52 -7.05 -6.32
C LEU A 8 -5.92 -6.96 -4.85
N VAL A 9 -7.21 -6.76 -4.58
CA VAL A 9 -7.72 -6.52 -3.24
C VAL A 9 -8.59 -7.69 -2.79
N PHE A 10 -8.27 -8.25 -1.63
CA PHE A 10 -9.10 -9.27 -0.98
C PHE A 10 -9.89 -8.62 0.15
N THR A 11 -11.22 -8.73 0.09
CA THR A 11 -12.09 -8.22 1.13
C THR A 11 -12.16 -9.19 2.31
N LYS A 12 -12.74 -8.75 3.42
CA LYS A 12 -12.88 -9.58 4.64
C LYS A 12 -13.59 -10.90 4.40
N ASN A 13 -14.53 -10.92 3.45
CA ASN A 13 -15.29 -12.14 3.16
C ASN A 13 -14.61 -13.05 2.14
N GLY A 14 -13.35 -12.77 1.81
CA GLY A 14 -12.55 -13.62 0.94
C GLY A 14 -12.75 -13.41 -0.56
N LYS A 15 -13.57 -12.48 -0.96
CA LYS A 15 -13.75 -12.15 -2.37
C LYS A 15 -12.63 -11.23 -2.83
N SER A 16 -12.25 -11.34 -4.11
CA SER A 16 -11.16 -10.55 -4.65
C SER A 16 -11.62 -9.66 -5.80
N TYR A 17 -10.96 -8.51 -5.92
CA TYR A 17 -11.27 -7.49 -6.92
C TYR A 17 -9.98 -6.83 -7.35
N TYR A 18 -9.92 -6.44 -8.63
CA TYR A 18 -8.85 -5.58 -9.11
C TYR A 18 -9.26 -4.12 -8.97
N ILE A 19 -8.28 -3.24 -8.83
CA ILE A 19 -8.51 -1.79 -8.97
C ILE A 19 -7.58 -1.25 -10.04
N ASP A 20 -8.06 -0.26 -10.80
CA ASP A 20 -7.22 0.45 -11.77
C ASP A 20 -6.71 1.77 -11.17
N SER A 21 -5.93 2.52 -11.94
CA SER A 21 -5.32 3.77 -11.45
C SER A 21 -6.34 4.87 -11.13
N THR A 22 -7.57 4.73 -11.59
CA THR A 22 -8.63 5.71 -11.30
C THR A 22 -9.50 5.29 -10.13
N GLY A 23 -9.22 4.12 -9.53
CA GLY A 23 -9.98 3.61 -8.40
C GLY A 23 -11.20 2.80 -8.77
N ILE A 24 -11.36 2.49 -10.05
CA ILE A 24 -12.48 1.67 -10.50
C ILE A 24 -12.24 0.22 -10.08
N ILE A 25 -13.25 -0.37 -9.45
CA ILE A 25 -13.21 -1.74 -8.96
C ILE A 25 -13.65 -2.67 -10.10
N ILE A 26 -12.78 -3.62 -10.42
CA ILE A 26 -13.01 -4.59 -11.49
C ILE A 26 -13.13 -5.97 -10.85
N PRO A 27 -14.18 -6.75 -11.13
CA PRO A 27 -14.28 -8.10 -10.59
C PRO A 27 -13.08 -8.95 -11.01
N ASP A 28 -12.61 -9.80 -10.09
CA ASP A 28 -11.50 -10.69 -10.37
C ASP A 28 -11.98 -11.85 -11.25
N LEU A 29 -11.59 -11.81 -12.52
CA LEU A 29 -11.92 -12.86 -13.47
C LEU A 29 -10.85 -13.97 -13.49
N LYS A 30 -9.81 -13.82 -12.68
CA LYS A 30 -8.72 -14.80 -12.51
C LYS A 30 -7.94 -15.09 -13.81
N VAL A 31 -7.96 -14.13 -14.73
CA VAL A 31 -7.25 -14.24 -15.99
C VAL A 31 -6.04 -13.32 -16.09
N PHE A 32 -5.92 -12.34 -15.17
CA PHE A 32 -4.82 -11.40 -15.16
C PHE A 32 -3.66 -11.98 -14.34
N LYS A 33 -2.47 -12.02 -14.91
CA LYS A 33 -1.32 -12.67 -14.28
C LYS A 33 -0.08 -11.79 -14.16
N ALA A 34 -0.24 -10.49 -14.07
CA ALA A 34 0.92 -9.61 -13.86
C ALA A 34 1.22 -9.50 -12.36
N PRO A 35 2.52 -9.33 -11.99
CA PRO A 35 2.85 -9.09 -10.59
C PRO A 35 2.41 -7.68 -10.19
N ILE A 36 1.42 -7.60 -9.31
CA ILE A 36 0.91 -6.34 -8.80
C ILE A 36 0.76 -6.46 -7.28
N LEU A 37 0.58 -5.31 -6.63
CA LEU A 37 0.39 -5.26 -5.20
C LEU A 37 -0.85 -6.04 -4.79
N VAL A 38 -0.72 -6.89 -3.77
CA VAL A 38 -1.85 -7.62 -3.18
C VAL A 38 -2.22 -6.94 -1.87
N ILE A 39 -3.50 -6.61 -1.72
CA ILE A 39 -4.01 -5.90 -0.54
C ILE A 39 -5.05 -6.76 0.13
N ASN A 40 -4.93 -6.92 1.46
CA ASN A 40 -5.91 -7.68 2.23
C ASN A 40 -6.09 -7.07 3.61
N GLY A 41 -7.00 -7.63 4.40
CA GLY A 41 -7.23 -7.22 5.78
C GLY A 41 -8.62 -6.66 6.00
N ASN A 42 -8.68 -5.57 6.76
CA ASN A 42 -9.95 -4.97 7.19
C ASN A 42 -10.58 -4.14 6.07
N ILE A 43 -11.07 -4.81 5.03
CA ILE A 43 -11.59 -4.17 3.82
C ILE A 43 -12.96 -4.74 3.49
N ASN A 44 -13.94 -3.85 3.31
CA ASN A 44 -15.26 -4.21 2.82
C ASN A 44 -15.49 -3.53 1.48
N LEU A 45 -16.34 -4.10 0.62
CA LEU A 45 -16.75 -3.41 -0.60
C LEU A 45 -17.47 -2.11 -0.22
N PRO A 46 -17.23 -1.02 -0.97
CA PRO A 46 -17.94 0.24 -0.69
C PRO A 46 -19.42 0.03 -0.96
N LYS A 47 -20.25 0.37 0.04
CA LYS A 47 -21.71 0.30 -0.08
C LYS A 47 -22.26 1.71 0.02
N LYS A 48 -23.40 1.94 -0.66
CA LYS A 48 -24.09 3.23 -0.58
C LYS A 48 -24.35 3.58 0.90
N GLY A 49 -23.97 4.78 1.31
CA GLY A 49 -24.13 5.22 2.68
C GLY A 49 -23.01 4.85 3.64
N LYS A 50 -22.03 4.04 3.20
CA LYS A 50 -20.88 3.64 4.03
C LYS A 50 -19.67 4.45 3.63
N THR A 51 -19.55 5.66 4.15
CA THR A 51 -18.45 6.57 3.81
C THR A 51 -17.07 6.04 4.22
N LYS A 52 -17.03 5.28 5.33
CA LYS A 52 -15.78 4.69 5.81
C LYS A 52 -15.18 3.72 4.79
N ASP A 53 -16.01 2.89 4.17
CA ASP A 53 -15.52 1.94 3.17
C ASP A 53 -15.02 2.65 1.92
N LYS A 54 -15.73 3.69 1.47
CA LYS A 54 -15.28 4.50 0.34
C LYS A 54 -13.94 5.17 0.62
N LYS A 55 -13.75 5.68 1.84
CA LYS A 55 -12.49 6.29 2.25
C LYS A 55 -11.36 5.28 2.18
N THR A 56 -11.58 4.07 2.70
CA THR A 56 -10.58 3.01 2.67
C THR A 56 -10.18 2.66 1.23
N TRP A 57 -11.14 2.50 0.33
CA TRP A 57 -10.83 2.20 -1.07
C TRP A 57 -10.10 3.34 -1.76
N GLY A 58 -10.44 4.59 -1.43
CA GLY A 58 -9.70 5.75 -1.94
C GLY A 58 -8.25 5.76 -1.47
N GLU A 59 -8.02 5.44 -0.20
CA GLU A 59 -6.67 5.37 0.36
C GLU A 59 -5.87 4.21 -0.22
N ILE A 60 -6.50 3.04 -0.38
CA ILE A 60 -5.87 1.89 -1.03
C ILE A 60 -5.44 2.25 -2.46
N THR A 61 -6.31 2.95 -3.20
CA THR A 61 -6.00 3.37 -4.56
C THR A 61 -4.80 4.31 -4.59
N ALA A 62 -4.76 5.28 -3.68
CA ALA A 62 -3.66 6.23 -3.62
C ALA A 62 -2.33 5.54 -3.32
N ILE A 63 -2.32 4.60 -2.37
CA ILE A 63 -1.12 3.82 -2.03
C ILE A 63 -0.68 2.98 -3.23
N SER A 64 -1.62 2.31 -3.87
CA SER A 64 -1.34 1.45 -5.02
C SER A 64 -0.72 2.23 -6.18
N LYS A 65 -1.21 3.45 -6.43
CA LYS A 65 -0.66 4.30 -7.47
C LYS A 65 0.79 4.70 -7.18
N GLU A 66 1.09 5.08 -5.93
CA GLU A 66 2.45 5.44 -5.56
C GLU A 66 3.41 4.28 -5.77
N ILE A 67 3.00 3.08 -5.38
CA ILE A 67 3.82 1.88 -5.54
C ILE A 67 3.95 1.51 -7.01
N TYR A 68 2.85 1.51 -7.75
CA TYR A 68 2.85 1.12 -9.15
C TYR A 68 3.69 2.05 -10.02
N ASN A 69 3.71 3.35 -9.70
CA ASN A 69 4.38 4.37 -10.49
C ASN A 69 5.85 4.59 -10.12
N THR A 70 6.35 3.90 -9.10
CA THR A 70 7.74 4.04 -8.64
C THR A 70 8.44 2.69 -8.74
N GLU A 71 9.42 2.58 -9.63
CA GLU A 71 10.11 1.32 -9.89
C GLU A 71 10.67 0.70 -8.62
N LEU A 72 11.30 1.51 -7.76
CA LEU A 72 11.84 1.03 -6.49
C LEU A 72 10.77 0.35 -5.64
N PHE A 73 9.60 1.01 -5.48
CA PHE A 73 8.54 0.47 -4.63
C PHE A 73 7.82 -0.71 -5.28
N LYS A 74 7.67 -0.67 -6.60
CA LYS A 74 7.06 -1.76 -7.35
C LYS A 74 7.84 -3.06 -7.18
N LEU A 75 9.18 -2.97 -7.13
CA LEU A 75 10.05 -4.12 -6.91
C LEU A 75 10.15 -4.50 -5.43
N GLN A 76 9.96 -3.55 -4.52
CA GLN A 76 10.17 -3.77 -3.09
C GLN A 76 8.93 -4.28 -2.36
N PHE A 77 7.74 -3.79 -2.72
CA PHE A 77 6.52 -4.11 -2.00
C PHE A 77 5.62 -5.04 -2.81
N GLU A 78 5.21 -6.13 -2.20
CA GLU A 78 4.30 -7.08 -2.84
C GLU A 78 2.97 -7.20 -2.12
N GLN A 79 2.89 -6.72 -0.87
CA GLN A 79 1.67 -6.86 -0.09
C GLN A 79 1.42 -5.63 0.78
N CYS A 80 0.15 -5.28 0.92
CA CYS A 80 -0.32 -4.26 1.86
C CYS A 80 -1.42 -4.87 2.72
N TYR A 81 -1.30 -4.73 4.02
CA TYR A 81 -2.30 -5.23 4.96
C TYR A 81 -3.01 -4.04 5.62
N VAL A 82 -4.34 -4.06 5.61
CA VAL A 82 -5.13 -3.06 6.33
C VAL A 82 -5.50 -3.66 7.68
N ASP A 83 -4.95 -3.12 8.77
CA ASP A 83 -5.15 -3.71 10.09
C ASP A 83 -6.49 -3.29 10.70
N LYS A 84 -6.77 -3.79 11.90
CA LYS A 84 -8.05 -3.53 12.57
C LYS A 84 -8.24 -2.06 12.97
N PHE A 85 -7.16 -1.28 13.00
CA PHE A 85 -7.21 0.15 13.28
C PHE A 85 -7.23 0.98 12.00
N ASN A 86 -7.38 0.34 10.84
CA ASN A 86 -7.34 0.96 9.51
C ASN A 86 -6.02 1.62 9.20
N ARG A 87 -4.94 1.10 9.73
CA ARG A 87 -3.59 1.48 9.32
C ARG A 87 -3.17 0.60 8.16
N TYR A 88 -2.34 1.14 7.29
CA TYR A 88 -1.83 0.44 6.12
C TYR A 88 -0.42 -0.04 6.42
N VAL A 89 -0.20 -1.34 6.30
CA VAL A 89 1.09 -1.96 6.60
C VAL A 89 1.64 -2.56 5.31
N LEU A 90 2.74 -1.99 4.81
CA LEU A 90 3.39 -2.49 3.59
C LEU A 90 4.45 -3.51 4.01
N ILE A 91 4.42 -4.65 3.32
CA ILE A 91 5.34 -5.75 3.60
C ILE A 91 6.36 -5.84 2.46
N PRO A 92 7.64 -5.55 2.74
CA PRO A 92 8.67 -5.55 1.71
C PRO A 92 9.16 -6.97 1.40
N LYS A 93 9.72 -7.13 0.21
CA LYS A 93 10.37 -8.39 -0.20
C LYS A 93 11.72 -8.58 0.48
N VAL A 94 12.43 -7.48 0.75
CA VAL A 94 13.77 -7.49 1.34
C VAL A 94 13.73 -6.76 2.66
N GLY A 95 14.35 -7.36 3.69
CA GLY A 95 14.38 -6.80 5.03
C GLY A 95 13.26 -7.36 5.90
N LYS A 96 13.37 -7.15 7.21
CA LYS A 96 12.42 -7.63 8.19
C LYS A 96 11.52 -6.52 8.74
N HIS A 97 11.64 -5.32 8.19
CA HIS A 97 10.84 -4.17 8.61
C HIS A 97 9.50 -4.16 7.89
N THR A 98 8.52 -3.51 8.49
CA THR A 98 7.27 -3.17 7.81
C THR A 98 7.16 -1.66 7.71
N ILE A 99 6.43 -1.18 6.71
CA ILE A 99 6.17 0.24 6.54
C ILE A 99 4.73 0.51 7.00
N VAL A 100 4.55 1.48 7.88
CA VAL A 100 3.22 1.80 8.43
C VAL A 100 2.80 3.19 7.99
N LEU A 101 1.54 3.32 7.61
CA LEU A 101 0.95 4.56 7.12
C LEU A 101 -0.49 4.68 7.65
N ASN A 102 -0.80 5.78 8.36
CA ASN A 102 -2.12 5.94 8.96
C ASN A 102 -3.18 6.46 7.99
N ASN A 103 -2.76 7.31 7.03
CA ASN A 103 -3.68 7.88 6.05
C ASN A 103 -2.88 8.31 4.82
N THR A 104 -3.58 8.80 3.80
CA THR A 104 -2.94 9.17 2.54
C THR A 104 -2.79 10.67 2.33
N SER A 105 -3.00 11.46 3.39
CA SER A 105 -2.75 12.89 3.33
C SER A 105 -1.28 13.13 3.00
N LYS A 106 -1.01 13.98 2.01
CA LYS A 106 0.37 14.27 1.55
C LYS A 106 1.14 13.01 1.17
N ILE A 107 0.46 12.07 0.54
CA ILE A 107 1.04 10.75 0.25
C ILE A 107 2.30 10.83 -0.61
N GLY A 108 2.32 11.75 -1.57
CA GLY A 108 3.51 11.92 -2.41
C GLY A 108 4.74 12.27 -1.59
N GLN A 109 4.60 13.18 -0.63
CA GLN A 109 5.72 13.56 0.24
C GLN A 109 6.14 12.42 1.16
N LYS A 110 5.18 11.69 1.71
CA LYS A 110 5.47 10.56 2.59
C LYS A 110 6.25 9.47 1.87
N PHE A 111 5.87 9.14 0.63
CA PHE A 111 6.58 8.15 -0.16
C PHE A 111 7.92 8.67 -0.65
N GLU A 112 8.05 9.96 -0.90
CA GLU A 112 9.35 10.54 -1.24
C GLU A 112 10.31 10.45 -0.05
N ASN A 113 9.82 10.71 1.15
CA ASN A 113 10.62 10.53 2.38
C ASN A 113 11.08 9.08 2.52
N LEU A 114 10.21 8.13 2.22
CA LEU A 114 10.56 6.70 2.25
C LEU A 114 11.62 6.37 1.20
N ARG A 115 11.48 6.91 0.00
CA ARG A 115 12.46 6.69 -1.07
C ARG A 115 13.86 7.14 -0.65
N VAL A 116 13.95 8.34 -0.07
CA VAL A 116 15.22 8.89 0.41
C VAL A 116 15.77 8.03 1.55
N PHE A 117 14.91 7.60 2.47
CA PHE A 117 15.32 6.74 3.57
C PHE A 117 15.89 5.42 3.07
N TYR A 118 15.28 4.81 2.07
CA TYR A 118 15.78 3.58 1.47
C TYR A 118 17.14 3.78 0.80
N LYS A 119 17.35 4.92 0.14
CA LYS A 119 18.61 5.17 -0.56
C LYS A 119 19.75 5.61 0.37
N LYS A 120 19.45 6.42 1.38
CA LYS A 120 20.46 7.05 2.21
C LYS A 120 20.52 6.52 3.64
N GLY A 121 19.38 6.17 4.21
CA GLY A 121 19.30 5.76 5.61
C GLY A 121 19.60 4.29 5.85
N LEU A 122 18.83 3.42 5.21
CA LEU A 122 18.94 1.98 5.44
C LEU A 122 20.32 1.40 5.10
N PRO A 123 20.98 1.81 3.99
CA PRO A 123 22.33 1.30 3.74
C PRO A 123 23.34 1.63 4.84
N LYS A 124 23.16 2.77 5.51
CA LYS A 124 24.03 3.18 6.60
C LYS A 124 23.66 2.52 7.93
N LEU A 125 22.35 2.36 8.17
CA LEU A 125 21.85 1.88 9.45
C LEU A 125 21.67 0.36 9.53
N GLY A 126 21.59 -0.30 8.38
CA GLY A 126 21.35 -1.75 8.30
C GLY A 126 19.88 -2.08 8.07
N TRP A 127 19.65 -2.99 7.15
CA TRP A 127 18.29 -3.35 6.71
C TRP A 127 17.47 -4.05 7.80
N ASN A 128 18.10 -4.70 8.76
CA ASN A 128 17.41 -5.47 9.78
C ASN A 128 17.41 -4.81 11.16
N LYS A 129 17.86 -3.56 11.23
CA LYS A 129 17.96 -2.85 12.51
C LYS A 129 16.62 -2.46 13.08
N TYR A 130 15.65 -2.13 12.21
CA TYR A 130 14.35 -1.66 12.61
C TYR A 130 13.28 -2.66 12.20
N LYS A 131 12.23 -2.79 13.02
CA LYS A 131 11.08 -3.65 12.71
C LYS A 131 9.97 -2.89 12.03
N GLU A 132 9.85 -1.61 12.33
CA GLU A 132 8.75 -0.79 11.81
C GLU A 132 9.29 0.57 11.39
N ILE A 133 8.89 1.00 10.20
CA ILE A 133 9.20 2.31 9.67
C ILE A 133 7.88 3.01 9.43
N ASP A 134 7.59 4.04 10.24
CA ASP A 134 6.33 4.75 10.19
C ASP A 134 6.49 6.00 9.33
N ILE A 135 5.79 6.04 8.21
CA ILE A 135 5.81 7.17 7.29
C ILE A 135 4.56 8.04 7.38
N SER A 136 3.80 7.91 8.47
CA SER A 136 2.55 8.66 8.65
C SER A 136 2.73 10.17 8.74
N TYR A 137 3.95 10.64 8.98
CA TYR A 137 4.25 12.04 9.21
C TYR A 137 4.83 12.68 7.96
N GLU A 138 4.38 13.88 7.67
CA GLU A 138 4.78 14.61 6.47
C GLU A 138 6.26 14.99 6.48
N ASN A 139 6.81 15.31 7.66
CA ASN A 139 8.13 15.88 7.80
C ASN A 139 9.19 14.94 8.34
N GLN A 140 8.84 13.71 8.67
CA GLN A 140 9.80 12.80 9.27
C GLN A 140 9.40 11.35 9.11
N ILE A 141 10.41 10.49 9.19
CA ILE A 141 10.21 9.04 9.28
C ILE A 141 10.55 8.63 10.69
N VAL A 142 9.70 7.82 11.32
CA VAL A 142 9.96 7.28 12.66
C VAL A 142 10.28 5.80 12.52
N ALA A 143 11.51 5.43 12.82
CA ALA A 143 11.95 4.04 12.74
C ALA A 143 11.99 3.43 14.14
N ARG A 144 11.32 2.29 14.31
CA ARG A 144 11.21 1.60 15.58
C ARG A 144 11.91 0.25 15.53
N ARG A 145 12.58 -0.07 16.60
CA ARG A 145 13.26 -1.36 16.74
C ARG A 145 12.31 -2.46 17.23
#